data_fc30e5ea53e476e0bdb0e6533ec34a9f
#
_entry.id   fc30e5ea53e476e0bdb0e6533ec34a9f
#
_cell.length_a   1.000
_cell.length_b   1.000
_cell.length_c   1.000
_cell.angle_alpha   90.00
_cell.angle_beta   90.00
_cell.angle_gamma   90.00
#
_symmetry.space_group_name_H-M   'P 1'
#
loop_
_entity.id
_entity.type
_entity.pdbx_description
1 polymer ?
#
loop_
_entity_poly.entity_id
_entity_poly.type
_entity_poly.pdbx_seq_one_letter_code
_entity_poly.pdbx_strand_id
1 'polypeptide(L)'
;VTIVERAPQPHPNRRSLLRGAALGVGALAAGAAVGPLSAARAGASPTALSGKTAVVVGSGFGGAVAALRLGQAGVRTTVLERGRRWPVNPDGTTFCTINEPDGRSAWFADHPPINQLTRLQSIARYPGLIDRVYGNGIDAIYGVGVGGGSLAFGAFTPQPRRKDFATVFPAQIDYDELDRTYYPRAKKMLGTSPLPADLLANPAYRGARAWLDYIEDFGGEPVLHDFCVDWDVVREELAGRTPASYSIGEGPYGSNSGAKNSVDRNYLPAAEATGNVTILPLHEVIEIREISGQDRFEVVVKRIDESGAVREHKTLVADYVFMAAGSYYTSALLATAKAKGTLTRLNDHVGKGYGNNGDFLIARGLLRRDCGAKQGGPGVAVMYDDDNPDGPISMSWEASPFPDIAGGSNMANLIQVISDERGSIDYNPATGRAELNYPFGESSSDVDARGRSFAGRFHERTETRFGSPATGIPIYTRLSDFGSGCTWHGLGGMVMGRACSHEGQVDGYSNLFVVDGALLPGSSAMVNPALTITAVAERCMDRFVAARS
;
A
#
# COMPACT_ATOMS: atom_id res chain seq x y z
N VAL A 1 7.75 -25.56 -28.85
CA VAL A 1 7.05 -24.30 -29.12
C VAL A 1 8.10 -23.30 -29.52
N THR A 2 7.99 -22.81 -30.75
CA THR A 2 8.99 -21.96 -31.41
C THR A 2 8.90 -20.55 -30.80
N ILE A 3 9.98 -20.15 -30.11
CA ILE A 3 10.13 -18.77 -29.62
C ILE A 3 10.44 -17.89 -30.82
N VAL A 4 9.56 -16.94 -31.13
CA VAL A 4 9.84 -15.88 -32.11
C VAL A 4 10.72 -14.85 -31.41
N GLU A 5 12.03 -14.91 -31.67
CA GLU A 5 12.98 -13.88 -31.29
C GLU A 5 12.65 -12.57 -31.99
N ARG A 6 12.25 -11.57 -31.23
CA ARG A 6 12.35 -10.18 -31.68
C ARG A 6 13.80 -9.74 -31.55
N ALA A 7 14.38 -9.29 -32.65
CA ALA A 7 15.75 -8.78 -32.70
C ALA A 7 15.99 -7.69 -31.64
N PRO A 8 17.11 -7.76 -30.92
CA PRO A 8 17.43 -6.76 -29.91
C PRO A 8 17.78 -5.41 -30.56
N GLN A 9 17.19 -4.34 -30.05
CA GLN A 9 17.65 -2.99 -30.32
C GLN A 9 19.05 -2.81 -29.74
N PRO A 10 20.01 -2.15 -30.41
CA PRO A 10 21.37 -2.03 -29.92
C PRO A 10 21.44 -1.08 -28.72
N HIS A 11 21.78 -1.64 -27.56
CA HIS A 11 22.18 -0.86 -26.40
C HIS A 11 23.58 -0.29 -26.58
N PRO A 12 23.85 0.96 -26.21
CA PRO A 12 25.19 1.55 -26.31
C PRO A 12 26.16 0.81 -25.37
N ASN A 13 27.27 0.34 -25.95
CA ASN A 13 28.31 -0.44 -25.30
C ASN A 13 29.04 0.43 -24.24
N ARG A 14 29.30 -0.12 -23.05
CA ARG A 14 30.04 0.51 -21.94
C ARG A 14 31.39 1.13 -22.32
N ARG A 15 31.97 0.78 -23.49
CA ARG A 15 33.23 1.34 -23.99
C ARG A 15 33.09 2.73 -24.65
N SER A 16 31.90 3.17 -25.01
CA SER A 16 31.68 4.50 -25.59
C SER A 16 31.49 5.61 -24.53
N LEU A 17 31.19 5.25 -23.29
CA LEU A 17 31.06 6.22 -22.19
C LEU A 17 32.39 6.61 -21.52
N LEU A 18 33.46 5.84 -21.75
CA LEU A 18 34.80 6.11 -21.18
C LEU A 18 35.73 6.89 -22.10
N ARG A 19 35.33 7.25 -23.33
CA ARG A 19 36.13 8.05 -24.27
C ARG A 19 35.81 9.55 -24.29
N GLY A 20 34.80 10.03 -23.52
CA GLY A 20 34.41 11.43 -23.42
C GLY A 20 35.02 12.21 -22.26
N ALA A 21 35.82 11.60 -21.39
CA ALA A 21 36.30 12.20 -20.15
C ALA A 21 37.81 12.48 -20.10
N ALA A 22 38.50 12.48 -21.23
CA ALA A 22 39.95 12.67 -21.28
C ALA A 22 40.41 13.66 -22.38
N LEU A 23 39.93 14.88 -22.34
CA LEU A 23 40.59 16.03 -23.05
C LEU A 23 40.06 17.34 -22.41
N GLY A 24 40.83 17.93 -21.51
CA GLY A 24 40.49 19.21 -20.94
C GLY A 24 41.22 19.57 -19.64
N VAL A 25 42.53 19.23 -19.52
CA VAL A 25 43.39 19.86 -18.54
C VAL A 25 44.55 20.53 -19.28
N GLY A 26 44.49 21.84 -19.43
CA GLY A 26 45.55 22.67 -19.98
C GLY A 26 45.30 24.14 -19.66
N ALA A 27 45.92 24.59 -18.59
CA ALA A 27 46.34 25.92 -18.23
C ALA A 27 45.60 27.15 -18.77
N LEU A 28 45.14 28.00 -17.81
CA LEU A 28 45.58 29.42 -17.78
C LEU A 28 45.15 30.03 -16.44
N ALA A 29 46.15 30.34 -15.64
CA ALA A 29 46.00 31.21 -14.47
C ALA A 29 45.83 32.67 -14.95
N ALA A 30 44.67 33.26 -14.64
CA ALA A 30 44.51 34.71 -14.61
C ALA A 30 43.49 35.03 -13.52
N GLY A 31 43.95 35.75 -12.51
CA GLY A 31 43.12 36.16 -11.38
C GLY A 31 42.02 37.12 -11.80
N ALA A 32 40.80 36.80 -11.42
CA ALA A 32 39.71 37.76 -11.34
C ALA A 32 38.93 37.46 -10.07
N ALA A 33 38.78 38.45 -9.22
CA ALA A 33 38.02 38.40 -7.99
C ALA A 33 36.56 37.98 -8.29
N VAL A 34 36.18 36.79 -7.86
CA VAL A 34 34.80 36.34 -7.94
C VAL A 34 34.08 36.81 -6.68
N GLY A 35 33.29 37.87 -6.83
CA GLY A 35 32.28 38.25 -5.86
C GLY A 35 31.23 37.13 -5.74
N PRO A 36 30.49 37.02 -4.61
CA PRO A 36 29.50 35.98 -4.42
C PRO A 36 28.39 36.10 -5.48
N LEU A 37 28.33 35.11 -6.37
CA LEU A 37 27.19 34.91 -7.25
C LEU A 37 25.98 34.59 -6.35
N SER A 38 25.24 35.65 -5.99
CA SER A 38 23.86 35.51 -5.53
C SER A 38 23.09 34.82 -6.67
N ALA A 39 22.88 33.53 -6.55
CA ALA A 39 21.88 32.85 -7.36
C ALA A 39 20.55 33.54 -7.07
N ALA A 40 20.14 34.44 -7.95
CA ALA A 40 18.80 34.98 -7.96
C ALA A 40 17.85 33.80 -8.11
N ARG A 41 17.22 33.36 -6.99
CA ARG A 41 16.01 32.61 -7.07
C ARG A 41 15.06 33.41 -7.93
N ALA A 42 14.77 32.93 -9.14
CA ALA A 42 13.66 33.43 -9.92
C ALA A 42 12.45 33.41 -8.99
N GLY A 43 12.00 34.56 -8.54
CA GLY A 43 10.82 34.69 -7.69
C GLY A 43 9.62 34.15 -8.47
N ALA A 44 9.23 32.92 -8.20
CA ALA A 44 7.90 32.46 -8.57
C ALA A 44 6.93 33.46 -7.92
N SER A 45 6.03 34.01 -8.70
CA SER A 45 4.93 34.84 -8.17
C SER A 45 4.27 34.07 -7.03
N PRO A 46 3.94 34.72 -5.91
CA PRO A 46 3.29 34.04 -4.79
C PRO A 46 2.00 33.40 -5.31
N THR A 47 1.91 32.08 -5.30
CA THR A 47 0.68 31.35 -5.62
C THR A 47 -0.36 31.64 -4.56
N ALA A 48 -1.65 31.49 -4.85
CA ALA A 48 -2.73 31.67 -3.87
C ALA A 48 -2.58 30.70 -2.66
N LEU A 49 -1.70 29.69 -2.79
CA LEU A 49 -1.36 28.71 -1.75
C LEU A 49 -0.26 29.21 -0.78
N SER A 50 0.54 30.20 -1.17
CA SER A 50 1.62 30.73 -0.32
C SER A 50 1.04 31.28 1.00
N GLY A 51 1.65 30.88 2.12
CA GLY A 51 1.21 31.28 3.46
C GLY A 51 0.00 30.52 4.02
N LYS A 52 -0.64 29.68 3.24
CA LYS A 52 -1.72 28.79 3.68
C LYS A 52 -1.18 27.65 4.56
N THR A 53 -2.09 27.08 5.35
CA THR A 53 -1.83 25.97 6.25
C THR A 53 -2.62 24.74 5.83
N ALA A 54 -1.99 23.56 5.92
CA ALA A 54 -2.66 22.29 5.69
C ALA A 54 -2.38 21.30 6.82
N VAL A 55 -3.37 20.47 7.11
CA VAL A 55 -3.22 19.26 7.92
C VAL A 55 -3.46 18.05 7.02
N VAL A 56 -2.53 17.11 7.03
CA VAL A 56 -2.66 15.79 6.41
C VAL A 56 -2.85 14.77 7.52
N VAL A 57 -3.96 14.04 7.50
CA VAL A 57 -4.31 13.03 8.49
C VAL A 57 -3.88 11.66 8.01
N GLY A 58 -2.77 11.16 8.53
CA GLY A 58 -2.13 9.92 8.10
C GLY A 58 -0.96 10.14 7.14
N SER A 59 0.03 9.26 7.20
CA SER A 59 1.30 9.35 6.46
C SER A 59 1.52 8.19 5.49
N GLY A 60 0.46 7.41 5.13
CA GLY A 60 0.51 6.34 4.14
C GLY A 60 0.70 6.86 2.71
N PHE A 61 0.47 6.02 1.70
CA PHE A 61 0.70 6.35 0.29
C PHE A 61 0.10 7.70 -0.13
N GLY A 62 -1.20 7.90 0.08
CA GLY A 62 -1.86 9.14 -0.30
C GLY A 62 -1.43 10.35 0.51
N GLY A 63 -1.23 10.18 1.83
CA GLY A 63 -0.77 11.25 2.72
C GLY A 63 0.66 11.70 2.42
N ALA A 64 1.54 10.77 2.04
CA ALA A 64 2.91 11.06 1.65
C ALA A 64 2.97 11.85 0.33
N VAL A 65 2.12 11.50 -0.65
CA VAL A 65 1.95 12.29 -1.88
C VAL A 65 1.44 13.69 -1.55
N ALA A 66 0.37 13.80 -0.76
CA ALA A 66 -0.21 15.10 -0.39
C ALA A 66 0.84 15.97 0.33
N ALA A 67 1.55 15.42 1.31
CA ALA A 67 2.60 16.14 2.03
C ALA A 67 3.67 16.70 1.09
N LEU A 68 4.18 15.88 0.15
CA LEU A 68 5.19 16.31 -0.80
C LEU A 68 4.67 17.43 -1.73
N ARG A 69 3.49 17.25 -2.33
CA ARG A 69 2.95 18.22 -3.30
C ARG A 69 2.57 19.54 -2.63
N LEU A 70 2.01 19.50 -1.42
CA LEU A 70 1.75 20.70 -0.61
C LEU A 70 3.04 21.43 -0.23
N GLY A 71 4.06 20.69 0.23
CA GLY A 71 5.36 21.26 0.57
C GLY A 71 6.02 21.94 -0.64
N GLN A 72 5.97 21.31 -1.81
CA GLN A 72 6.47 21.88 -3.07
C GLN A 72 5.69 23.14 -3.50
N ALA A 73 4.39 23.20 -3.21
CA ALA A 73 3.55 24.38 -3.47
C ALA A 73 3.70 25.50 -2.43
N GLY A 74 4.58 25.34 -1.43
CA GLY A 74 4.84 26.36 -0.39
C GLY A 74 3.78 26.42 0.71
N VAL A 75 2.92 25.40 0.83
CA VAL A 75 1.90 25.28 1.88
C VAL A 75 2.58 24.77 3.16
N ARG A 76 2.37 25.49 4.29
CA ARG A 76 2.83 25.00 5.60
C ARG A 76 1.98 23.82 6.03
N THR A 77 2.56 22.64 6.00
CA THR A 77 1.83 21.38 6.15
C THR A 77 2.25 20.63 7.41
N THR A 78 1.27 20.22 8.21
CA THR A 78 1.48 19.30 9.35
C THR A 78 0.88 17.96 9.00
N VAL A 79 1.70 16.91 8.97
CA VAL A 79 1.25 15.52 8.83
C VAL A 79 1.09 14.93 10.22
N LEU A 80 -0.10 14.41 10.52
CA LEU A 80 -0.43 13.78 11.80
C LEU A 80 -0.48 12.27 11.60
N GLU A 81 0.44 11.55 12.26
CA GLU A 81 0.51 10.09 12.22
C GLU A 81 0.31 9.53 13.64
N ARG A 82 -0.66 8.61 13.79
CA ARG A 82 -0.93 8.00 15.11
C ARG A 82 0.18 7.08 15.58
N GLY A 83 0.87 6.43 14.63
CA GLY A 83 1.96 5.51 14.91
C GLY A 83 3.31 6.21 15.04
N ARG A 84 4.32 5.43 15.38
CA ARG A 84 5.70 5.90 15.58
C ARG A 84 6.49 5.92 14.27
N ARG A 85 7.68 6.54 14.29
CA ARG A 85 8.70 6.29 13.25
C ARG A 85 9.38 4.94 13.51
N TRP A 86 9.73 4.26 12.44
CA TRP A 86 10.40 2.96 12.45
C TRP A 86 11.77 3.06 11.76
N PRO A 87 12.77 3.72 12.37
CA PRO A 87 14.09 3.79 11.78
C PRO A 87 14.73 2.39 11.74
N VAL A 88 15.21 1.98 10.57
CA VAL A 88 15.84 0.67 10.40
C VAL A 88 17.21 0.70 11.07
N ASN A 89 17.40 -0.16 12.07
CA ASN A 89 18.66 -0.31 12.79
C ASN A 89 19.61 -1.26 12.04
N PRO A 90 20.91 -1.00 12.03
CA PRO A 90 21.88 -1.85 11.33
C PRO A 90 21.97 -3.29 11.89
N ASP A 91 21.57 -3.50 13.14
CA ASP A 91 21.54 -4.81 13.79
C ASP A 91 20.33 -5.69 13.41
N GLY A 92 19.39 -5.15 12.59
CA GLY A 92 18.21 -5.88 12.14
C GLY A 92 17.14 -6.13 13.19
N THR A 93 17.09 -5.29 14.24
CA THR A 93 16.18 -5.47 15.40
C THR A 93 15.01 -4.48 15.42
N THR A 94 14.81 -3.68 14.38
CA THR A 94 13.72 -2.67 14.34
C THR A 94 12.35 -3.33 14.39
N PHE A 95 12.13 -4.36 13.59
CA PHE A 95 10.87 -5.09 13.50
C PHE A 95 10.99 -6.49 14.12
N CYS A 96 9.89 -7.04 14.60
CA CYS A 96 9.83 -8.46 14.95
C CYS A 96 9.75 -9.32 13.69
N THR A 97 9.90 -10.64 13.84
CA THR A 97 9.68 -11.61 12.77
C THR A 97 8.27 -12.18 12.83
N ILE A 98 7.81 -12.79 11.74
CA ILE A 98 6.49 -13.46 11.72
C ILE A 98 6.46 -14.67 12.64
N ASN A 99 7.58 -15.38 12.78
CA ASN A 99 7.67 -16.57 13.62
C ASN A 99 7.84 -16.23 15.11
N GLU A 100 8.39 -15.05 15.41
CA GLU A 100 8.63 -14.56 16.77
C GLU A 100 8.04 -13.15 16.94
N PRO A 101 6.70 -13.01 16.85
CA PRO A 101 6.05 -11.73 17.00
C PRO A 101 6.07 -11.28 18.46
N ASP A 102 6.30 -10.01 18.68
CA ASP A 102 6.21 -9.34 19.98
C ASP A 102 5.31 -8.10 19.91
N GLY A 103 5.33 -7.24 20.92
CA GLY A 103 4.53 -6.02 20.96
C GLY A 103 4.69 -5.13 19.74
N ARG A 104 5.84 -5.17 19.05
CA ARG A 104 6.09 -4.41 17.82
C ARG A 104 5.21 -4.83 16.64
N SER A 105 4.63 -6.05 16.69
CA SER A 105 3.73 -6.55 15.65
C SER A 105 2.36 -5.87 15.63
N ALA A 106 1.83 -5.47 16.79
CA ALA A 106 0.43 -5.11 16.94
C ALA A 106 0.22 -3.74 17.60
N TRP A 107 -0.71 -2.95 17.07
CA TRP A 107 -1.13 -1.68 17.63
C TRP A 107 -1.96 -1.88 18.89
N PHE A 108 -1.32 -1.76 20.06
CA PHE A 108 -1.92 -1.88 21.40
C PHE A 108 -2.83 -3.11 21.58
N ALA A 109 -2.52 -4.22 20.91
CA ALA A 109 -3.22 -5.49 21.07
C ALA A 109 -2.41 -6.46 21.95
N ASP A 110 -3.10 -7.47 22.48
CA ASP A 110 -2.52 -8.49 23.36
C ASP A 110 -2.08 -9.74 22.59
N HIS A 111 -2.37 -9.78 21.27
CA HIS A 111 -2.06 -10.91 20.38
C HIS A 111 -1.58 -10.42 19.01
N PRO A 112 -0.72 -11.19 18.31
CA PRO A 112 -0.28 -10.85 16.96
C PRO A 112 -1.46 -10.77 15.98
N PRO A 113 -1.49 -9.79 15.04
CA PRO A 113 -2.67 -9.51 14.22
C PRO A 113 -2.82 -10.42 13.01
N ILE A 114 -1.75 -11.07 12.50
CA ILE A 114 -1.73 -11.74 11.20
C ILE A 114 -1.37 -13.21 11.20
N ASN A 115 -0.65 -13.74 12.15
CA ASN A 115 -0.30 -15.15 12.14
C ASN A 115 -1.31 -15.98 12.94
N GLN A 116 -2.08 -16.85 12.27
CA GLN A 116 -3.10 -17.67 12.92
C GLN A 116 -2.50 -18.64 13.97
N LEU A 117 -1.30 -19.17 13.72
CA LEU A 117 -0.66 -20.11 14.65
C LEU A 117 -0.04 -19.40 15.86
N THR A 118 0.48 -18.18 15.68
CA THR A 118 1.03 -17.37 16.77
C THR A 118 -0.03 -16.47 17.42
N ARG A 119 -1.25 -16.41 16.87
CA ARG A 119 -2.35 -15.60 17.40
C ARG A 119 -2.74 -15.97 18.84
N LEU A 120 -2.45 -17.18 19.27
CA LEU A 120 -2.66 -17.61 20.66
C LEU A 120 -1.54 -17.14 21.61
N GLN A 121 -0.43 -16.64 21.06
CA GLN A 121 0.67 -16.10 21.84
C GLN A 121 0.29 -14.74 22.40
N SER A 122 0.46 -14.53 23.70
CA SER A 122 0.31 -13.22 24.32
C SER A 122 1.55 -12.37 24.05
N ILE A 123 1.33 -11.11 23.70
CA ILE A 123 2.38 -10.11 23.47
C ILE A 123 2.15 -8.88 24.36
N ALA A 124 3.21 -8.14 24.64
CA ALA A 124 3.09 -6.88 25.37
C ALA A 124 2.37 -5.82 24.51
N ARG A 125 1.49 -5.04 25.13
CA ARG A 125 0.85 -3.90 24.47
C ARG A 125 1.89 -2.84 24.14
N TYR A 126 1.93 -2.44 22.87
CA TYR A 126 2.92 -1.52 22.32
C TYR A 126 2.32 -0.78 21.09
N PRO A 127 2.78 0.44 20.74
CA PRO A 127 2.40 1.08 19.50
C PRO A 127 3.05 0.38 18.29
N GLY A 128 2.63 -0.87 18.07
CA GLY A 128 3.17 -1.75 17.05
C GLY A 128 2.70 -1.39 15.65
N LEU A 129 3.18 -2.17 14.68
CA LEU A 129 3.13 -1.83 13.26
C LEU A 129 1.75 -2.07 12.62
N ILE A 130 0.97 -3.02 13.13
CA ILE A 130 -0.27 -3.46 12.48
C ILE A 130 -1.46 -3.30 13.42
N ASP A 131 -2.49 -2.65 12.91
CA ASP A 131 -3.79 -2.58 13.55
C ASP A 131 -4.80 -3.45 12.81
N ARG A 132 -5.56 -4.22 13.56
CA ARG A 132 -6.64 -5.05 13.05
C ARG A 132 -7.98 -4.50 13.51
N VAL A 133 -8.74 -3.97 12.56
CA VAL A 133 -10.10 -3.51 12.77
C VAL A 133 -11.03 -4.72 12.67
N TYR A 134 -11.65 -5.09 13.76
CA TYR A 134 -12.65 -6.16 13.78
C TYR A 134 -13.97 -5.61 13.24
N GLY A 135 -14.46 -6.20 12.15
CA GLY A 135 -15.69 -5.80 11.50
C GLY A 135 -16.75 -6.92 11.50
N ASN A 136 -17.96 -6.54 11.13
CA ASN A 136 -19.02 -7.49 10.88
C ASN A 136 -18.85 -8.10 9.48
N GLY A 137 -18.52 -9.37 9.40
CA GLY A 137 -18.28 -10.11 8.16
C GLY A 137 -16.82 -10.12 7.68
N ILE A 138 -16.05 -9.06 7.89
CA ILE A 138 -14.63 -9.00 7.54
C ILE A 138 -13.84 -8.14 8.51
N ASP A 139 -12.61 -8.55 8.81
CA ASP A 139 -11.64 -7.70 9.50
C ASP A 139 -10.78 -6.95 8.48
N ALA A 140 -10.34 -5.75 8.83
CA ALA A 140 -9.44 -4.97 7.98
C ALA A 140 -8.10 -4.74 8.68
N ILE A 141 -7.00 -4.91 7.94
CA ILE A 141 -5.63 -4.82 8.41
C ILE A 141 -5.01 -3.52 7.91
N TYR A 142 -4.41 -2.75 8.81
CA TYR A 142 -3.77 -1.46 8.49
C TYR A 142 -2.37 -1.38 9.07
N GLY A 143 -1.42 -0.89 8.26
CA GLY A 143 -0.10 -0.52 8.75
C GLY A 143 -0.16 0.79 9.54
N VAL A 144 0.54 0.84 10.67
CA VAL A 144 0.58 1.97 11.61
C VAL A 144 2.02 2.43 11.81
N GLY A 145 2.26 3.70 11.58
CA GLY A 145 3.58 4.31 11.66
C GLY A 145 3.80 5.32 10.57
N VAL A 146 4.85 6.11 10.68
CA VAL A 146 5.24 7.05 9.63
C VAL A 146 5.62 6.26 8.37
N GLY A 147 4.74 6.30 7.36
CA GLY A 147 4.78 5.46 6.17
C GLY A 147 3.51 4.60 5.99
N GLY A 148 2.67 4.45 7.03
CA GLY A 148 1.40 3.73 6.98
C GLY A 148 1.54 2.32 6.42
N GLY A 149 0.61 1.90 5.57
CA GLY A 149 0.57 0.56 4.97
C GLY A 149 1.81 0.17 4.17
N SER A 150 2.61 1.15 3.70
CA SER A 150 3.85 0.85 2.96
C SER A 150 4.93 0.18 3.83
N LEU A 151 4.84 0.30 5.15
CA LEU A 151 5.73 -0.40 6.07
C LEU A 151 5.45 -1.91 6.11
N ALA A 152 4.19 -2.30 5.91
CA ALA A 152 3.70 -3.67 6.09
C ALA A 152 3.33 -4.40 4.79
N PHE A 153 3.34 -3.75 3.62
CA PHE A 153 2.96 -4.36 2.35
C PHE A 153 4.05 -5.27 1.76
N GLY A 154 3.67 -6.14 0.82
CA GLY A 154 4.60 -7.06 0.13
C GLY A 154 5.58 -6.38 -0.84
N ALA A 155 5.47 -5.08 -1.03
CA ALA A 155 6.30 -4.24 -1.90
C ALA A 155 6.09 -4.46 -3.41
N PHE A 156 5.17 -5.29 -3.87
CA PHE A 156 4.90 -5.39 -5.29
C PHE A 156 3.79 -4.42 -5.74
N THR A 157 3.93 -3.93 -6.97
CA THR A 157 3.19 -2.78 -7.47
C THR A 157 2.64 -3.03 -8.87
N PRO A 158 1.74 -4.02 -9.02
CA PRO A 158 1.09 -4.27 -10.30
C PRO A 158 0.22 -3.08 -10.69
N GLN A 159 0.27 -2.71 -11.98
CA GLN A 159 -0.63 -1.74 -12.58
C GLN A 159 -1.84 -2.47 -13.14
N PRO A 160 -3.09 -2.02 -12.89
CA PRO A 160 -4.27 -2.66 -13.44
C PRO A 160 -4.26 -2.61 -14.97
N ARG A 161 -4.78 -3.68 -15.60
CA ARG A 161 -4.98 -3.68 -17.06
C ARG A 161 -6.07 -2.68 -17.41
N ARG A 162 -5.93 -2.00 -18.55
CA ARG A 162 -6.89 -0.99 -19.03
C ARG A 162 -8.33 -1.47 -19.01
N LYS A 163 -8.59 -2.68 -19.51
CA LYS A 163 -9.93 -3.25 -19.58
C LYS A 163 -10.56 -3.44 -18.20
N ASP A 164 -9.79 -3.91 -17.24
CA ASP A 164 -10.26 -4.15 -15.87
C ASP A 164 -10.47 -2.82 -15.13
N PHE A 165 -9.58 -1.86 -15.34
CA PHE A 165 -9.73 -0.52 -14.82
C PHE A 165 -11.03 0.14 -15.31
N ALA A 166 -11.34 0.02 -16.59
CA ALA A 166 -12.54 0.61 -17.18
C ALA A 166 -13.87 0.02 -16.64
N THR A 167 -13.83 -1.19 -16.07
CA THR A 167 -15.03 -1.78 -15.44
C THR A 167 -15.27 -1.31 -14.00
N VAL A 168 -14.22 -0.77 -13.35
CA VAL A 168 -14.24 -0.41 -11.93
C VAL A 168 -14.30 1.10 -11.73
N PHE A 169 -13.50 1.84 -12.48
CA PHE A 169 -13.36 3.29 -12.30
C PHE A 169 -14.34 4.06 -13.18
N PRO A 170 -14.85 5.21 -12.69
CA PRO A 170 -15.71 6.07 -13.51
C PRO A 170 -14.92 6.66 -14.68
N ALA A 171 -15.61 6.91 -15.81
CA ALA A 171 -14.99 7.40 -17.05
C ALA A 171 -14.27 8.76 -16.90
N GLN A 172 -14.57 9.52 -15.84
CA GLN A 172 -13.89 10.78 -15.50
C GLN A 172 -12.46 10.57 -15.00
N ILE A 173 -12.09 9.33 -14.62
CA ILE A 173 -10.72 8.94 -14.32
C ILE A 173 -10.15 8.29 -15.57
N ASP A 174 -9.54 9.11 -16.42
CA ASP A 174 -8.94 8.65 -17.67
C ASP A 174 -7.72 7.76 -17.42
N TYR A 175 -7.83 6.48 -17.85
CA TYR A 175 -6.72 5.54 -17.74
C TYR A 175 -5.48 6.01 -18.52
N ASP A 176 -5.66 6.64 -19.69
CA ASP A 176 -4.54 7.13 -20.50
C ASP A 176 -3.79 8.28 -19.82
N GLU A 177 -4.50 9.12 -19.09
CA GLU A 177 -3.88 10.15 -18.25
C GLU A 177 -3.04 9.52 -17.13
N LEU A 178 -3.60 8.52 -16.44
CA LEU A 178 -2.89 7.80 -15.38
C LEU A 178 -1.65 7.07 -15.93
N ASP A 179 -1.80 6.36 -17.04
CA ASP A 179 -0.75 5.53 -17.65
C ASP A 179 0.42 6.37 -18.18
N ARG A 180 0.13 7.51 -18.77
CA ARG A 180 1.17 8.41 -19.31
C ARG A 180 1.85 9.29 -18.27
N THR A 181 1.15 9.62 -17.17
CA THR A 181 1.61 10.66 -16.25
C THR A 181 1.77 10.14 -14.82
N TYR A 182 0.70 9.62 -14.23
CA TYR A 182 0.68 9.41 -12.79
C TYR A 182 1.24 8.06 -12.35
N TYR A 183 1.01 6.98 -13.09
CA TYR A 183 1.68 5.70 -12.82
C TYR A 183 3.20 5.81 -12.99
N PRO A 184 3.75 6.40 -14.07
CA PRO A 184 5.20 6.59 -14.18
C PRO A 184 5.79 7.49 -13.08
N ARG A 185 5.06 8.55 -12.67
CA ARG A 185 5.48 9.41 -11.56
C ARG A 185 5.52 8.65 -10.24
N ALA A 186 4.47 7.90 -9.92
CA ALA A 186 4.39 7.08 -8.72
C ALA A 186 5.49 6.01 -8.71
N LYS A 187 5.68 5.27 -9.80
CA LYS A 187 6.75 4.27 -9.98
C LYS A 187 8.13 4.87 -9.74
N LYS A 188 8.41 6.03 -10.34
CA LYS A 188 9.70 6.73 -10.16
C LYS A 188 9.94 7.11 -8.70
N MET A 189 8.94 7.68 -8.03
CA MET A 189 9.07 8.12 -6.65
C MET A 189 9.19 6.94 -5.67
N LEU A 190 8.45 5.86 -5.91
CA LEU A 190 8.53 4.64 -5.13
C LEU A 190 9.79 3.81 -5.43
N GLY A 191 10.56 4.17 -6.47
CA GLY A 191 11.75 3.45 -6.87
C GLY A 191 11.44 2.02 -7.34
N THR A 192 10.38 1.84 -8.14
CA THR A 192 9.98 0.51 -8.58
C THR A 192 10.86 -0.03 -9.69
N SER A 193 11.13 -1.33 -9.64
CA SER A 193 11.84 -2.06 -10.69
C SER A 193 11.47 -3.55 -10.68
N PRO A 194 11.63 -4.26 -11.81
CA PRO A 194 11.37 -5.69 -11.85
C PRO A 194 12.39 -6.48 -11.00
N LEU A 195 12.01 -7.70 -10.58
CA LEU A 195 12.95 -8.63 -9.95
C LEU A 195 14.08 -8.96 -10.95
N PRO A 196 15.36 -8.70 -10.58
CA PRO A 196 16.50 -9.01 -11.44
C PRO A 196 16.65 -10.51 -11.71
N ALA A 197 17.09 -10.87 -12.92
CA ALA A 197 17.21 -12.26 -13.35
C ALA A 197 18.22 -13.07 -12.50
N ASP A 198 19.29 -12.43 -12.00
CA ASP A 198 20.26 -13.06 -11.11
C ASP A 198 19.64 -13.44 -9.76
N LEU A 199 18.76 -12.59 -9.23
CA LEU A 199 18.02 -12.88 -8.01
C LEU A 199 16.93 -13.93 -8.25
N LEU A 200 16.19 -13.86 -9.35
CA LEU A 200 15.22 -14.88 -9.70
C LEU A 200 15.88 -16.27 -9.80
N ALA A 201 17.11 -16.35 -10.29
CA ALA A 201 17.89 -17.61 -10.36
C ALA A 201 18.41 -18.09 -8.99
N ASN A 202 18.45 -17.21 -7.97
CA ASN A 202 18.97 -17.54 -6.65
C ASN A 202 18.07 -18.55 -5.91
N PRO A 203 18.61 -19.47 -5.08
CA PRO A 203 17.81 -20.39 -4.26
C PRO A 203 16.78 -19.70 -3.36
N ALA A 204 17.02 -18.49 -2.86
CA ALA A 204 16.08 -17.71 -2.06
C ALA A 204 14.80 -17.33 -2.82
N TYR A 205 14.79 -17.38 -4.15
CA TYR A 205 13.65 -17.08 -5.01
C TYR A 205 13.09 -18.32 -5.73
N ARG A 206 13.32 -19.51 -5.16
CA ARG A 206 12.77 -20.77 -5.67
C ARG A 206 11.25 -20.75 -5.72
N GLY A 207 10.60 -20.17 -4.69
CA GLY A 207 9.16 -19.99 -4.66
C GLY A 207 8.63 -19.15 -5.82
N ALA A 208 9.35 -18.09 -6.21
CA ALA A 208 8.98 -17.26 -7.37
C ALA A 208 9.02 -18.06 -8.69
N ARG A 209 10.05 -18.89 -8.88
CA ARG A 209 10.11 -19.80 -10.05
C ARG A 209 9.00 -20.84 -10.01
N ALA A 210 8.77 -21.46 -8.86
CA ALA A 210 7.68 -22.43 -8.70
C ALA A 210 6.30 -21.80 -9.01
N TRP A 211 6.13 -20.52 -8.69
CA TRP A 211 4.91 -19.79 -9.05
C TRP A 211 4.75 -19.62 -10.56
N LEU A 212 5.81 -19.26 -11.27
CA LEU A 212 5.79 -19.18 -12.74
C LEU A 212 5.43 -20.55 -13.36
N ASP A 213 6.03 -21.61 -12.85
CA ASP A 213 5.73 -22.97 -13.27
C ASP A 213 4.27 -23.37 -12.98
N TYR A 214 3.67 -22.91 -11.86
CA TYR A 214 2.26 -23.14 -11.55
C TYR A 214 1.32 -22.41 -12.50
N ILE A 215 1.68 -21.20 -12.93
CA ILE A 215 0.93 -20.47 -13.95
C ILE A 215 0.94 -21.25 -15.28
N GLU A 216 2.10 -21.75 -15.68
CA GLU A 216 2.24 -22.57 -16.90
C GLU A 216 1.47 -23.90 -16.77
N ASP A 217 1.56 -24.60 -15.65
CA ASP A 217 0.82 -25.83 -15.38
C ASP A 217 -0.70 -25.64 -15.47
N PHE A 218 -1.18 -24.48 -15.01
CA PHE A 218 -2.58 -24.10 -15.15
C PHE A 218 -2.95 -23.79 -16.62
N GLY A 219 -1.97 -23.42 -17.45
CA GLY A 219 -2.15 -23.00 -18.83
C GLY A 219 -2.42 -21.50 -18.95
N GLY A 220 -2.02 -20.72 -17.95
CA GLY A 220 -2.08 -19.27 -17.94
C GLY A 220 -0.80 -18.62 -18.46
N GLU A 221 -0.83 -17.30 -18.65
CA GLU A 221 0.31 -16.48 -19.03
C GLU A 221 0.73 -15.60 -17.84
N PRO A 222 2.04 -15.56 -17.48
CA PRO A 222 2.52 -14.70 -16.41
C PRO A 222 2.61 -13.23 -16.88
N VAL A 223 1.94 -12.33 -16.18
CA VAL A 223 2.09 -10.88 -16.37
C VAL A 223 3.05 -10.37 -15.31
N LEU A 224 4.29 -10.10 -15.71
CA LEU A 224 5.33 -9.60 -14.82
C LEU A 224 5.01 -8.19 -14.33
N HIS A 225 5.42 -7.87 -13.10
CA HIS A 225 5.23 -6.55 -12.50
C HIS A 225 6.49 -6.06 -11.76
N ASP A 226 6.47 -4.77 -11.40
CA ASP A 226 7.54 -4.13 -10.66
C ASP A 226 7.36 -4.26 -9.14
N PHE A 227 8.44 -4.00 -8.42
CA PHE A 227 8.51 -4.02 -6.95
C PHE A 227 9.10 -2.71 -6.41
N CYS A 228 8.60 -2.24 -5.28
CA CYS A 228 9.20 -1.16 -4.48
C CYS A 228 10.34 -1.71 -3.61
N VAL A 229 11.41 -2.21 -4.23
CA VAL A 229 12.52 -2.88 -3.55
C VAL A 229 13.85 -2.37 -4.05
N ASP A 230 14.76 -2.13 -3.13
CA ASP A 230 16.18 -1.94 -3.40
C ASP A 230 16.86 -3.32 -3.52
N TRP A 231 17.04 -3.78 -4.75
CA TRP A 231 17.61 -5.09 -5.03
C TRP A 231 19.09 -5.20 -4.67
N ASP A 232 19.80 -4.10 -4.54
CA ASP A 232 21.19 -4.13 -4.08
C ASP A 232 21.25 -4.47 -2.59
N VAL A 233 20.33 -3.93 -1.79
CA VAL A 233 20.18 -4.34 -0.38
C VAL A 233 19.83 -5.82 -0.26
N VAL A 234 18.97 -6.36 -1.14
CA VAL A 234 18.67 -7.80 -1.16
C VAL A 234 19.91 -8.64 -1.49
N ARG A 235 20.79 -8.17 -2.39
CA ARG A 235 22.07 -8.81 -2.65
C ARG A 235 23.00 -8.79 -1.44
N GLU A 236 22.99 -7.71 -0.65
CA GLU A 236 23.72 -7.61 0.62
C GLU A 236 23.19 -8.60 1.66
N GLU A 237 21.83 -8.77 1.75
CA GLU A 237 21.23 -9.81 2.60
C GLU A 237 21.72 -11.21 2.21
N LEU A 238 21.65 -11.55 0.92
CA LEU A 238 22.07 -12.87 0.40
C LEU A 238 23.57 -13.13 0.56
N ALA A 239 24.37 -12.07 0.60
CA ALA A 239 25.80 -12.15 0.86
C ALA A 239 26.17 -12.17 2.35
N GLY A 240 25.17 -12.07 3.25
CA GLY A 240 25.38 -12.06 4.71
C GLY A 240 26.03 -10.78 5.23
N ARG A 241 26.01 -9.68 4.46
CA ARG A 241 26.55 -8.37 4.89
C ARG A 241 25.51 -7.48 5.57
N THR A 242 24.24 -7.82 5.42
CA THR A 242 23.09 -7.20 6.09
C THR A 242 22.19 -8.31 6.64
N PRO A 243 21.49 -8.10 7.78
CA PRO A 243 20.56 -9.08 8.30
C PRO A 243 19.52 -9.49 7.26
N ALA A 244 19.32 -10.80 7.07
CA ALA A 244 18.34 -11.31 6.14
C ALA A 244 16.93 -10.91 6.59
N SER A 245 16.15 -10.35 5.70
CA SER A 245 14.79 -9.90 5.95
C SER A 245 13.92 -10.11 4.71
N TYR A 246 14.04 -9.28 3.68
CA TYR A 246 13.22 -9.40 2.48
C TYR A 246 13.54 -10.67 1.68
N SER A 247 14.81 -11.10 1.65
CA SER A 247 15.25 -12.34 1.00
C SER A 247 14.72 -13.64 1.64
N ILE A 248 14.13 -13.53 2.83
CA ILE A 248 13.50 -14.64 3.56
C ILE A 248 12.01 -14.43 3.80
N GLY A 249 11.39 -13.44 3.13
CA GLY A 249 9.95 -13.18 3.18
C GLY A 249 9.44 -12.41 4.40
N GLU A 250 10.32 -11.81 5.21
CA GLU A 250 9.95 -11.00 6.38
C GLU A 250 9.42 -9.60 5.98
N GLY A 251 8.46 -9.57 5.05
CA GLY A 251 7.85 -8.33 4.56
C GLY A 251 6.70 -7.77 5.41
N PRO A 252 5.76 -8.61 5.91
CA PRO A 252 4.54 -8.14 6.56
C PRO A 252 4.74 -7.36 7.85
N TYR A 253 5.79 -7.62 8.62
CA TYR A 253 6.14 -6.84 9.82
C TYR A 253 7.26 -5.82 9.59
N GLY A 254 7.47 -5.39 8.36
CA GLY A 254 8.55 -4.47 8.01
C GLY A 254 9.74 -5.19 7.37
N SER A 255 10.80 -4.43 7.04
CA SER A 255 12.02 -4.98 6.47
C SER A 255 13.22 -4.49 7.27
N ASN A 256 13.81 -5.40 8.05
CA ASN A 256 14.94 -5.08 8.92
C ASN A 256 16.22 -4.73 8.18
N SER A 257 16.37 -5.14 6.93
CA SER A 257 17.48 -4.73 6.06
C SER A 257 17.27 -3.34 5.45
N GLY A 258 16.01 -2.88 5.43
CA GLY A 258 15.62 -1.68 4.71
C GLY A 258 15.50 -1.88 3.19
N ALA A 259 15.41 -3.11 2.68
CA ALA A 259 15.24 -3.38 1.26
C ALA A 259 13.94 -2.82 0.67
N LYS A 260 12.85 -2.71 1.46
CA LYS A 260 11.60 -2.11 0.97
C LYS A 260 11.72 -0.60 0.83
N ASN A 261 11.34 -0.08 -0.34
CA ASN A 261 11.21 1.35 -0.62
C ASN A 261 9.84 1.87 -0.15
N SER A 262 9.55 1.76 1.16
CA SER A 262 8.36 2.34 1.77
C SER A 262 8.37 3.88 1.72
N VAL A 263 7.20 4.51 1.81
CA VAL A 263 7.09 5.97 1.59
C VAL A 263 7.82 6.82 2.63
N ASP A 264 8.18 6.26 3.77
CA ASP A 264 9.07 6.89 4.77
C ASP A 264 10.53 7.00 4.29
N ARG A 265 10.89 6.32 3.21
CA ARG A 265 12.24 6.34 2.61
C ARG A 265 12.34 7.18 1.33
N ASN A 266 11.22 7.63 0.79
CA ASN A 266 11.19 8.39 -0.47
C ASN A 266 10.29 9.62 -0.40
N TYR A 267 8.97 9.50 -0.46
CA TYR A 267 8.04 10.62 -0.47
C TYR A 267 8.14 11.51 0.78
N LEU A 268 8.15 10.91 1.97
CA LEU A 268 8.12 11.67 3.22
C LEU A 268 9.41 12.44 3.49
N PRO A 269 10.62 11.86 3.33
CA PRO A 269 11.87 12.63 3.38
C PRO A 269 11.93 13.74 2.34
N ALA A 270 11.44 13.50 1.12
CA ALA A 270 11.37 14.54 0.09
C ALA A 270 10.40 15.67 0.48
N ALA A 271 9.29 15.33 1.16
CA ALA A 271 8.36 16.33 1.69
C ALA A 271 8.99 17.18 2.80
N GLU A 272 9.64 16.56 3.79
CA GLU A 272 10.36 17.28 4.86
C GLU A 272 11.49 18.16 4.29
N ALA A 273 12.20 17.70 3.26
CA ALA A 273 13.26 18.45 2.59
C ALA A 273 12.78 19.74 1.89
N THR A 274 11.47 19.91 1.65
CA THR A 274 10.91 21.18 1.15
C THR A 274 11.02 22.32 2.17
N GLY A 275 11.20 22.00 3.45
CA GLY A 275 11.18 22.96 4.56
C GLY A 275 9.78 23.46 4.96
N ASN A 276 8.72 23.02 4.26
CA ASN A 276 7.33 23.41 4.50
C ASN A 276 6.51 22.30 5.20
N VAL A 277 7.07 21.11 5.40
CA VAL A 277 6.36 19.96 5.95
C VAL A 277 6.96 19.53 7.28
N THR A 278 6.08 19.31 8.27
CA THR A 278 6.44 18.72 9.57
C THR A 278 5.60 17.49 9.80
N ILE A 279 6.25 16.36 10.10
CA ILE A 279 5.57 15.09 10.42
C ILE A 279 5.59 14.89 11.93
N LEU A 280 4.41 14.71 12.52
CA LEU A 280 4.21 14.49 13.95
C LEU A 280 3.79 13.03 14.20
N PRO A 281 4.70 12.12 14.58
CA PRO A 281 4.35 10.77 14.98
C PRO A 281 3.69 10.75 16.37
N LEU A 282 2.96 9.68 16.69
CA LEU A 282 2.21 9.48 17.93
C LEU A 282 1.15 10.59 18.17
N HIS A 283 0.63 11.15 17.08
CA HIS A 283 -0.42 12.15 17.09
C HIS A 283 -1.67 11.60 16.39
N GLU A 284 -2.65 11.19 17.16
CA GLU A 284 -3.89 10.62 16.65
C GLU A 284 -4.97 11.70 16.54
N VAL A 285 -5.49 11.88 15.33
CA VAL A 285 -6.66 12.73 15.09
C VAL A 285 -7.90 12.01 15.62
N ILE A 286 -8.65 12.70 16.47
CA ILE A 286 -9.85 12.15 17.12
C ILE A 286 -11.14 12.84 16.67
N GLU A 287 -11.04 14.05 16.11
CA GLU A 287 -12.19 14.80 15.63
C GLU A 287 -11.78 15.87 14.61
N ILE A 288 -12.67 16.16 13.68
CA ILE A 288 -12.56 17.26 12.72
C ILE A 288 -13.84 18.07 12.82
N ARG A 289 -13.70 19.41 12.89
CA ARG A 289 -14.81 20.34 13.00
C ARG A 289 -14.69 21.44 11.95
N GLU A 290 -15.79 21.83 11.34
CA GLU A 290 -15.83 23.05 10.56
C GLU A 290 -15.89 24.28 11.49
N ILE A 291 -15.24 25.38 11.10
CA ILE A 291 -15.32 26.63 11.79
C ILE A 291 -16.46 27.44 11.17
N SER A 292 -17.48 27.74 11.98
CA SER A 292 -18.68 28.45 11.50
C SER A 292 -18.31 29.77 10.78
N GLY A 293 -18.86 29.95 9.58
CA GLY A 293 -18.62 31.14 8.76
C GLY A 293 -17.25 31.24 8.12
N GLN A 294 -16.44 30.17 8.18
CA GLN A 294 -15.11 30.11 7.57
C GLN A 294 -14.93 28.81 6.80
N ASP A 295 -14.16 28.85 5.69
CA ASP A 295 -13.72 27.65 4.99
C ASP A 295 -12.43 27.08 5.60
N ARG A 296 -12.46 26.87 6.93
CA ARG A 296 -11.34 26.36 7.74
C ARG A 296 -11.81 25.31 8.72
N PHE A 297 -10.87 24.53 9.22
CA PHE A 297 -11.16 23.40 10.10
C PHE A 297 -10.35 23.46 11.39
N GLU A 298 -10.97 22.97 12.46
CA GLU A 298 -10.28 22.53 13.66
C GLU A 298 -10.06 21.02 13.59
N VAL A 299 -8.80 20.62 13.77
CA VAL A 299 -8.41 19.21 13.87
C VAL A 299 -7.98 18.93 15.30
N VAL A 300 -8.79 18.14 16.00
CA VAL A 300 -8.54 17.77 17.39
C VAL A 300 -7.66 16.53 17.46
N VAL A 301 -6.56 16.63 18.20
CA VAL A 301 -5.48 15.66 18.21
C VAL A 301 -5.16 15.28 19.65
N LYS A 302 -4.97 13.99 19.90
CA LYS A 302 -4.29 13.50 21.11
C LYS A 302 -2.87 13.05 20.77
N ARG A 303 -1.90 13.49 21.56
CA ARG A 303 -0.55 12.96 21.54
C ARG A 303 -0.43 11.87 22.60
N ILE A 304 0.03 10.71 22.19
CA ILE A 304 0.32 9.57 23.08
C ILE A 304 1.83 9.36 23.21
N ASP A 305 2.23 8.61 24.22
CA ASP A 305 3.58 8.05 24.31
C ASP A 305 3.60 6.56 23.89
N GLU A 306 4.76 5.94 23.99
CA GLU A 306 4.94 4.52 23.64
C GLU A 306 4.19 3.55 24.57
N SER A 307 3.73 3.98 25.72
CA SER A 307 2.84 3.19 26.58
C SER A 307 1.35 3.32 26.21
N GLY A 308 1.03 4.22 25.26
CA GLY A 308 -0.35 4.58 24.90
C GLY A 308 -0.98 5.63 25.82
N ALA A 309 -0.22 6.14 26.80
CA ALA A 309 -0.74 7.17 27.69
C ALA A 309 -0.90 8.49 26.94
N VAL A 310 -2.07 9.12 27.09
CA VAL A 310 -2.34 10.44 26.50
C VAL A 310 -1.53 11.48 27.27
N ARG A 311 -0.67 12.20 26.56
CA ARG A 311 0.21 13.24 27.12
C ARG A 311 -0.32 14.65 26.88
N GLU A 312 -1.09 14.83 25.80
CA GLU A 312 -1.56 16.13 25.40
C GLU A 312 -2.82 16.01 24.55
N HIS A 313 -3.75 16.94 24.71
CA HIS A 313 -4.79 17.22 23.72
C HIS A 313 -4.54 18.61 23.16
N LYS A 314 -4.59 18.75 21.84
CA LYS A 314 -4.46 20.03 21.15
C LYS A 314 -5.38 20.11 19.95
N THR A 315 -5.69 21.34 19.55
CA THR A 315 -6.45 21.63 18.34
C THR A 315 -5.57 22.41 17.37
N LEU A 316 -5.47 21.91 16.14
CA LEU A 316 -4.84 22.61 15.04
C LEU A 316 -5.90 23.25 14.17
N VAL A 317 -5.65 24.51 13.77
CA VAL A 317 -6.50 25.20 12.79
C VAL A 317 -5.82 25.19 11.44
N ALA A 318 -6.52 24.75 10.40
CA ALA A 318 -5.97 24.65 9.06
C ALA A 318 -6.89 25.24 8.00
N ASP A 319 -6.29 25.82 6.95
CA ASP A 319 -7.02 26.26 5.76
C ASP A 319 -7.48 25.06 4.91
N TYR A 320 -6.67 23.98 4.88
CA TYR A 320 -6.96 22.74 4.16
C TYR A 320 -6.77 21.52 5.04
N VAL A 321 -7.63 20.51 4.86
CA VAL A 321 -7.48 19.19 5.49
C VAL A 321 -7.50 18.11 4.41
N PHE A 322 -6.48 17.24 4.45
CA PHE A 322 -6.37 16.07 3.57
C PHE A 322 -6.47 14.80 4.40
N MET A 323 -7.54 14.04 4.16
CA MET A 323 -7.78 12.76 4.81
C MET A 323 -6.99 11.67 4.10
N ALA A 324 -6.12 10.98 4.82
CA ALA A 324 -5.23 9.94 4.33
C ALA A 324 -4.93 8.87 5.39
N ALA A 325 -5.87 8.65 6.31
CA ALA A 325 -5.75 7.73 7.45
C ALA A 325 -5.99 6.25 7.07
N GLY A 326 -6.19 5.96 5.79
CA GLY A 326 -6.58 4.64 5.27
C GLY A 326 -8.11 4.49 5.21
N SER A 327 -8.58 3.62 4.33
CA SER A 327 -9.98 3.50 3.94
C SER A 327 -10.95 3.50 5.14
N TYR A 328 -10.71 2.62 6.12
CA TYR A 328 -11.56 2.56 7.31
C TYR A 328 -11.46 3.83 8.16
N TYR A 329 -10.26 4.27 8.54
CA TYR A 329 -10.10 5.38 9.49
C TYR A 329 -10.49 6.73 8.91
N THR A 330 -10.22 6.99 7.63
CA THR A 330 -10.72 8.17 6.92
C THR A 330 -12.26 8.20 6.93
N SER A 331 -12.88 7.08 6.58
CA SER A 331 -14.34 6.97 6.54
C SER A 331 -14.97 7.04 7.94
N ALA A 332 -14.35 6.40 8.93
CA ALA A 332 -14.82 6.39 10.32
C ALA A 332 -14.78 7.77 10.96
N LEU A 333 -13.71 8.54 10.73
CA LEU A 333 -13.60 9.92 11.21
C LEU A 333 -14.71 10.81 10.61
N LEU A 334 -14.95 10.69 9.29
CA LEU A 334 -15.95 11.49 8.60
C LEU A 334 -17.39 11.04 8.92
N ALA A 335 -17.65 9.73 9.02
CA ALA A 335 -18.95 9.22 9.46
C ALA A 335 -19.28 9.65 10.90
N THR A 336 -18.27 9.64 11.77
CA THR A 336 -18.40 10.13 13.15
C THR A 336 -18.66 11.64 13.19
N ALA A 337 -17.93 12.41 12.38
CA ALA A 337 -18.12 13.87 12.28
C ALA A 337 -19.53 14.23 11.78
N LYS A 338 -20.04 13.48 10.78
CA LYS A 338 -21.42 13.62 10.30
C LYS A 338 -22.43 13.34 11.41
N ALA A 339 -22.29 12.21 12.09
CA ALA A 339 -23.22 11.78 13.14
C ALA A 339 -23.25 12.76 14.34
N LYS A 340 -22.09 13.33 14.68
CA LYS A 340 -21.96 14.33 15.77
C LYS A 340 -22.27 15.77 15.35
N GLY A 341 -22.49 16.02 14.05
CA GLY A 341 -22.77 17.35 13.53
C GLY A 341 -21.57 18.31 13.57
N THR A 342 -20.33 17.78 13.63
CA THR A 342 -19.10 18.59 13.60
C THR A 342 -18.69 18.96 12.18
N LEU A 343 -19.19 18.22 11.19
CA LEU A 343 -19.18 18.52 9.76
C LEU A 343 -20.61 18.37 9.23
N THR A 344 -21.30 19.49 9.06
CA THR A 344 -22.76 19.53 8.85
C THR A 344 -23.19 19.33 7.40
N ARG A 345 -22.25 19.48 6.44
CA ARG A 345 -22.53 19.46 5.00
C ARG A 345 -22.18 18.12 4.31
N LEU A 346 -21.80 17.10 5.09
CA LEU A 346 -21.49 15.77 4.56
C LEU A 346 -22.75 15.07 4.02
N ASN A 347 -22.66 14.51 2.82
CA ASN A 347 -23.76 13.81 2.17
C ASN A 347 -23.97 12.38 2.73
N ASP A 348 -24.99 11.66 2.23
CA ASP A 348 -25.36 10.31 2.71
C ASP A 348 -24.46 9.18 2.15
N HIS A 349 -23.54 9.50 1.27
CA HIS A 349 -22.58 8.52 0.73
C HIS A 349 -21.32 8.34 1.60
N VAL A 350 -21.15 9.18 2.64
CA VAL A 350 -20.05 9.03 3.60
C VAL A 350 -20.15 7.68 4.32
N GLY A 351 -19.06 6.93 4.33
CA GLY A 351 -19.00 5.58 4.88
C GLY A 351 -19.51 4.48 3.95
N LYS A 352 -20.06 4.80 2.76
CA LYS A 352 -20.66 3.82 1.84
C LYS A 352 -19.70 3.40 0.73
N GLY A 353 -19.91 2.19 0.21
CA GLY A 353 -19.12 1.67 -0.90
C GLY A 353 -17.74 1.11 -0.50
N TYR A 354 -17.58 0.70 0.76
CA TYR A 354 -16.40 -0.04 1.18
C TYR A 354 -16.31 -1.38 0.44
N GLY A 355 -15.13 -1.74 -0.05
CA GLY A 355 -14.83 -3.01 -0.69
C GLY A 355 -13.53 -3.60 -0.17
N ASN A 356 -13.42 -4.92 -0.24
CA ASN A 356 -12.20 -5.65 0.11
C ASN A 356 -11.26 -5.84 -1.10
N ASN A 357 -11.41 -5.03 -2.16
CA ASN A 357 -10.69 -5.17 -3.43
C ASN A 357 -11.04 -6.44 -4.25
N GLY A 358 -12.05 -7.19 -3.86
CA GLY A 358 -12.37 -8.50 -4.45
C GLY A 358 -11.40 -9.61 -4.03
N ASP A 359 -10.72 -9.43 -2.92
CA ASP A 359 -9.67 -10.32 -2.42
C ASP A 359 -10.23 -11.60 -1.82
N PHE A 360 -9.67 -12.73 -2.24
CA PHE A 360 -9.86 -14.04 -1.65
C PHE A 360 -8.50 -14.69 -1.44
N LEU A 361 -7.99 -14.65 -0.22
CA LEU A 361 -6.66 -15.15 0.14
C LEU A 361 -6.74 -16.60 0.60
N ILE A 362 -5.92 -17.46 -0.01
CA ILE A 362 -5.79 -18.87 0.34
C ILE A 362 -4.36 -19.22 0.76
N ALA A 363 -4.23 -20.14 1.69
CA ALA A 363 -3.00 -20.83 1.99
C ALA A 363 -3.01 -22.21 1.31
N ARG A 364 -1.96 -22.52 0.57
CA ARG A 364 -1.73 -23.82 -0.03
C ARG A 364 -0.51 -24.46 0.63
N GLY A 365 -0.64 -25.68 1.12
CA GLY A 365 0.43 -26.42 1.79
C GLY A 365 0.68 -27.78 1.14
N LEU A 366 1.79 -28.42 1.52
CA LEU A 366 2.22 -29.72 1.00
C LEU A 366 2.27 -29.78 -0.53
N LEU A 367 2.68 -28.67 -1.13
CA LEU A 367 2.73 -28.51 -2.58
C LEU A 367 3.75 -29.49 -3.18
N ARG A 368 3.43 -30.05 -4.33
CA ARG A 368 4.27 -30.95 -5.08
C ARG A 368 5.58 -30.29 -5.54
N ARG A 369 5.52 -29.03 -5.95
CA ARG A 369 6.72 -28.27 -6.32
C ARG A 369 7.41 -27.76 -5.05
N ASP A 370 8.72 -27.90 -5.01
CA ASP A 370 9.52 -27.36 -3.91
C ASP A 370 9.59 -25.84 -4.00
N CYS A 371 8.76 -25.18 -3.20
CA CYS A 371 8.72 -23.73 -3.10
C CYS A 371 9.72 -23.16 -2.08
N GLY A 372 10.40 -24.05 -1.32
CA GLY A 372 11.21 -23.64 -0.17
C GLY A 372 10.38 -23.19 1.03
N ALA A 373 11.00 -23.19 2.20
CA ALA A 373 10.36 -22.78 3.47
C ALA A 373 10.42 -21.26 3.67
N LYS A 374 11.61 -20.67 3.60
CA LYS A 374 11.86 -19.23 3.68
C LYS A 374 12.23 -18.72 2.30
N GLN A 375 11.40 -17.87 1.72
CA GLN A 375 11.58 -17.40 0.35
C GLN A 375 11.51 -15.89 0.27
N GLY A 376 12.30 -15.31 -0.63
CA GLY A 376 12.34 -13.89 -0.87
C GLY A 376 11.15 -13.40 -1.66
N GLY A 377 10.55 -12.34 -1.16
CA GLY A 377 9.54 -11.55 -1.83
C GLY A 377 8.25 -12.28 -2.17
N PRO A 378 7.24 -11.58 -2.67
CA PRO A 378 6.09 -12.17 -3.34
C PRO A 378 6.44 -12.66 -4.75
N GLY A 379 5.48 -13.39 -5.38
CA GLY A 379 5.63 -13.88 -6.74
C GLY A 379 5.80 -12.77 -7.77
N VAL A 380 6.60 -13.06 -8.80
CA VAL A 380 7.03 -12.08 -9.81
C VAL A 380 5.96 -11.72 -10.84
N ALA A 381 4.81 -12.41 -10.82
CA ALA A 381 3.77 -12.28 -11.84
C ALA A 381 2.37 -12.36 -11.24
N VAL A 382 1.44 -11.70 -11.90
CA VAL A 382 0.00 -11.92 -11.78
C VAL A 382 -0.44 -12.79 -12.96
N MET A 383 -1.23 -13.83 -12.68
CA MET A 383 -1.95 -14.60 -13.70
C MET A 383 -3.36 -14.03 -13.82
N TYR A 384 -3.87 -13.94 -15.04
CA TYR A 384 -5.26 -13.58 -15.32
C TYR A 384 -5.94 -14.75 -16.06
N ASP A 385 -7.16 -15.06 -15.65
CA ASP A 385 -8.05 -15.98 -16.35
C ASP A 385 -9.32 -15.21 -16.74
N ASP A 386 -9.33 -14.70 -17.97
CA ASP A 386 -10.43 -13.92 -18.51
C ASP A 386 -11.61 -14.81 -18.95
N ASP A 387 -11.33 -16.07 -19.27
CA ASP A 387 -12.30 -17.07 -19.74
C ASP A 387 -12.84 -17.94 -18.59
N ASN A 388 -12.53 -17.55 -17.35
CA ASN A 388 -13.02 -18.25 -16.16
C ASN A 388 -14.57 -18.30 -16.17
N PRO A 389 -15.18 -19.48 -15.97
CA PRO A 389 -16.65 -19.66 -16.07
C PRO A 389 -17.47 -18.75 -15.16
N ASP A 390 -16.91 -18.38 -14.01
CA ASP A 390 -17.55 -17.52 -13.01
C ASP A 390 -17.19 -16.03 -13.20
N GLY A 391 -16.64 -15.66 -14.35
CA GLY A 391 -16.18 -14.31 -14.70
C GLY A 391 -14.68 -14.08 -14.46
N PRO A 392 -14.11 -13.01 -15.02
CA PRO A 392 -12.67 -12.74 -14.99
C PRO A 392 -12.08 -12.76 -13.59
N ILE A 393 -10.87 -13.29 -13.46
CA ILE A 393 -10.18 -13.47 -12.21
C ILE A 393 -8.67 -13.20 -12.39
N SER A 394 -8.02 -12.74 -11.33
CA SER A 394 -6.55 -12.75 -11.24
C SER A 394 -6.09 -13.57 -10.06
N MET A 395 -4.85 -14.06 -10.12
CA MET A 395 -4.19 -14.76 -9.02
C MET A 395 -2.72 -14.38 -8.96
N SER A 396 -2.26 -14.09 -7.76
CA SER A 396 -0.85 -13.82 -7.44
C SER A 396 -0.35 -14.72 -6.32
N TRP A 397 0.96 -14.82 -6.18
CA TRP A 397 1.59 -15.37 -4.99
C TRP A 397 2.00 -14.25 -4.05
N GLU A 398 1.37 -14.19 -2.89
CA GLU A 398 1.65 -13.21 -1.84
C GLU A 398 2.64 -13.81 -0.85
N ALA A 399 3.90 -13.99 -1.15
CA ALA A 399 4.85 -14.64 -0.26
C ALA A 399 4.52 -14.42 1.21
N SER A 400 4.20 -15.49 1.88
CA SER A 400 3.98 -15.47 3.31
C SER A 400 4.96 -16.42 3.97
N PRO A 401 5.76 -15.99 4.93
CA PRO A 401 6.50 -16.88 5.78
C PRO A 401 5.48 -17.58 6.68
N PHE A 402 4.84 -18.63 6.17
CA PHE A 402 4.24 -19.57 7.09
C PHE A 402 5.34 -20.18 7.94
N PRO A 403 5.07 -20.42 9.24
CA PRO A 403 5.99 -21.18 10.08
C PRO A 403 6.41 -22.42 9.31
N ASP A 404 7.66 -22.79 9.43
CA ASP A 404 8.24 -23.98 8.81
C ASP A 404 7.51 -25.22 9.36
N ILE A 405 6.32 -25.48 8.77
CA ILE A 405 5.52 -26.64 9.15
C ILE A 405 6.16 -27.84 8.47
N ALA A 406 7.06 -28.51 9.20
CA ALA A 406 7.55 -29.85 8.93
C ALA A 406 7.82 -30.15 7.44
N GLY A 407 8.79 -29.48 6.84
CA GLY A 407 9.34 -29.86 5.53
C GLY A 407 8.41 -29.67 4.34
N GLY A 408 7.33 -28.91 4.47
CA GLY A 408 6.35 -28.71 3.41
C GLY A 408 6.55 -27.44 2.61
N SER A 409 6.43 -27.56 1.29
CA SER A 409 6.33 -26.41 0.39
C SER A 409 4.96 -25.72 0.55
N ASN A 410 4.97 -24.41 0.79
CA ASN A 410 3.77 -23.61 1.04
C ASN A 410 3.71 -22.38 0.14
N MET A 411 2.48 -21.96 -0.21
CA MET A 411 2.20 -20.67 -0.87
C MET A 411 0.95 -20.04 -0.27
N ALA A 412 1.00 -18.74 -0.02
CA ALA A 412 -0.21 -17.93 0.11
C ALA A 412 -0.52 -17.31 -1.24
N ASN A 413 -1.69 -17.55 -1.77
CA ASN A 413 -2.12 -17.01 -3.05
C ASN A 413 -3.31 -16.08 -2.83
N LEU A 414 -3.24 -14.91 -3.45
CA LEU A 414 -4.33 -13.96 -3.52
C LEU A 414 -5.06 -14.14 -4.85
N ILE A 415 -6.34 -14.46 -4.76
CA ILE A 415 -7.27 -14.46 -5.88
C ILE A 415 -8.06 -13.17 -5.80
N GLN A 416 -8.24 -12.48 -6.94
CA GLN A 416 -8.98 -11.23 -6.99
C GLN A 416 -10.04 -11.27 -8.08
N VAL A 417 -11.22 -10.76 -7.76
CA VAL A 417 -12.35 -10.66 -8.68
C VAL A 417 -12.87 -9.22 -8.72
N ILE A 418 -13.47 -8.82 -9.84
CA ILE A 418 -14.29 -7.61 -9.88
C ILE A 418 -15.70 -8.02 -9.47
N SER A 419 -16.16 -7.50 -8.33
CA SER A 419 -17.47 -7.74 -7.77
C SER A 419 -18.15 -6.44 -7.41
N ASP A 420 -19.48 -6.44 -7.41
CA ASP A 420 -20.30 -5.30 -6.94
C ASP A 420 -20.57 -5.36 -5.43
N GLU A 421 -20.04 -6.36 -4.73
CA GLU A 421 -20.17 -6.42 -3.26
C GLU A 421 -19.55 -5.17 -2.63
N ARG A 422 -20.35 -4.50 -1.81
CA ARG A 422 -19.91 -3.33 -1.06
C ARG A 422 -20.47 -3.37 0.34
N GLY A 423 -19.62 -2.97 1.28
CA GLY A 423 -19.97 -2.75 2.66
C GLY A 423 -20.09 -1.28 3.00
N SER A 424 -20.12 -1.02 4.29
CA SER A 424 -20.21 0.33 4.84
C SER A 424 -19.42 0.47 6.13
N ILE A 425 -19.13 1.73 6.47
CA ILE A 425 -18.53 2.14 7.73
C ILE A 425 -19.50 3.16 8.34
N ASP A 426 -20.30 2.69 9.27
CA ASP A 426 -21.40 3.47 9.84
C ASP A 426 -21.15 3.79 11.32
N TYR A 427 -21.47 5.02 11.73
CA TYR A 427 -21.41 5.37 13.15
C TYR A 427 -22.53 4.68 13.93
N ASN A 428 -22.15 3.94 14.96
CA ASN A 428 -23.08 3.30 15.88
C ASN A 428 -23.21 4.16 17.16
N PRO A 429 -24.35 4.80 17.40
CA PRO A 429 -24.55 5.65 18.59
C PRO A 429 -24.54 4.86 19.91
N ALA A 430 -24.83 3.56 19.87
CA ALA A 430 -24.82 2.73 21.09
C ALA A 430 -23.39 2.44 21.57
N THR A 431 -22.44 2.28 20.65
CA THR A 431 -21.02 2.05 20.98
C THR A 431 -20.19 3.35 20.95
N GLY A 432 -20.72 4.41 20.34
CA GLY A 432 -20.01 5.67 20.14
C GLY A 432 -18.88 5.58 19.11
N ARG A 433 -18.88 4.55 18.25
CA ARG A 433 -17.80 4.24 17.29
C ARG A 433 -18.37 3.98 15.89
N ALA A 434 -17.51 4.15 14.88
CA ALA A 434 -17.82 3.67 13.54
C ALA A 434 -17.53 2.18 13.44
N GLU A 435 -18.42 1.44 12.79
CA GLU A 435 -18.35 -0.01 12.63
C GLU A 435 -18.25 -0.36 11.15
N LEU A 436 -17.39 -1.33 10.84
CA LEU A 436 -17.24 -1.89 9.50
C LEU A 436 -18.24 -3.03 9.32
N ASN A 437 -19.06 -2.94 8.27
CA ASN A 437 -20.00 -3.98 7.86
C ASN A 437 -19.70 -4.40 6.41
N TYR A 438 -19.49 -5.69 6.18
CA TYR A 438 -19.19 -6.23 4.85
C TYR A 438 -19.73 -7.66 4.71
N PRO A 439 -20.38 -8.05 3.59
CA PRO A 439 -21.07 -9.33 3.45
C PRO A 439 -20.14 -10.53 3.23
N PHE A 440 -18.83 -10.37 3.38
CA PHE A 440 -17.85 -11.42 3.12
C PHE A 440 -17.99 -12.61 4.09
N GLY A 441 -17.95 -13.83 3.53
CA GLY A 441 -18.09 -15.05 4.31
C GLY A 441 -19.52 -15.53 4.46
N GLU A 442 -20.50 -14.77 4.03
CA GLU A 442 -21.88 -15.22 3.91
C GLU A 442 -22.05 -16.14 2.68
N SER A 443 -23.05 -17.02 2.71
CA SER A 443 -23.34 -17.91 1.58
C SER A 443 -23.73 -17.16 0.29
N SER A 444 -24.06 -15.88 0.41
CA SER A 444 -24.40 -14.98 -0.69
C SER A 444 -23.21 -14.20 -1.24
N SER A 445 -22.01 -14.33 -0.66
CA SER A 445 -20.85 -13.58 -1.11
C SER A 445 -20.35 -14.04 -2.48
N ASP A 446 -20.39 -13.15 -3.47
CA ASP A 446 -19.88 -13.39 -4.83
C ASP A 446 -18.35 -13.58 -4.82
N VAL A 447 -17.62 -12.75 -4.08
CA VAL A 447 -16.17 -12.86 -3.93
C VAL A 447 -15.79 -14.23 -3.36
N ASP A 448 -16.49 -14.68 -2.32
CA ASP A 448 -16.22 -15.95 -1.68
C ASP A 448 -16.53 -17.14 -2.62
N ALA A 449 -17.69 -17.12 -3.26
CA ALA A 449 -18.12 -18.20 -4.15
C ALA A 449 -17.16 -18.36 -5.34
N ARG A 450 -16.81 -17.27 -6.00
CA ARG A 450 -15.90 -17.25 -7.16
C ARG A 450 -14.47 -17.61 -6.75
N GLY A 451 -13.99 -17.07 -5.63
CA GLY A 451 -12.67 -17.38 -5.10
C GLY A 451 -12.51 -18.86 -4.76
N ARG A 452 -13.50 -19.49 -4.10
CA ARG A 452 -13.50 -20.93 -3.78
C ARG A 452 -13.56 -21.80 -5.03
N SER A 453 -14.43 -21.46 -5.97
CA SER A 453 -14.58 -22.19 -7.23
C SER A 453 -13.25 -22.20 -8.01
N PHE A 454 -12.62 -21.03 -8.15
CA PHE A 454 -11.34 -20.93 -8.84
C PHE A 454 -10.21 -21.64 -8.09
N ALA A 455 -10.10 -21.47 -6.76
CA ALA A 455 -9.08 -22.12 -5.96
C ALA A 455 -9.12 -23.64 -6.12
N GLY A 456 -10.32 -24.23 -6.14
CA GLY A 456 -10.52 -25.67 -6.39
C GLY A 456 -10.01 -26.10 -7.76
N ARG A 457 -10.42 -25.40 -8.83
CA ARG A 457 -9.97 -25.69 -10.21
C ARG A 457 -8.46 -25.52 -10.38
N PHE A 458 -7.91 -24.45 -9.82
CA PHE A 458 -6.47 -24.18 -9.88
C PHE A 458 -5.68 -25.30 -9.18
N HIS A 459 -6.09 -25.67 -7.97
CA HIS A 459 -5.45 -26.74 -7.21
C HIS A 459 -5.55 -28.08 -7.97
N GLU A 460 -6.74 -28.49 -8.38
CA GLU A 460 -6.96 -29.72 -9.13
C GLU A 460 -6.06 -29.80 -10.37
N ARG A 461 -6.02 -28.73 -11.17
CA ARG A 461 -5.26 -28.70 -12.42
C ARG A 461 -3.74 -28.71 -12.21
N THR A 462 -3.25 -28.05 -11.16
CA THR A 462 -1.81 -27.89 -10.92
C THR A 462 -1.21 -29.00 -10.07
N GLU A 463 -1.96 -29.60 -9.16
CA GLU A 463 -1.46 -30.66 -8.26
C GLU A 463 -1.73 -32.07 -8.77
N THR A 464 -2.83 -32.30 -9.48
CA THR A 464 -3.22 -33.64 -9.95
C THR A 464 -2.59 -34.01 -11.28
N ARG A 465 -2.23 -33.07 -12.13
CA ARG A 465 -1.71 -33.30 -13.50
C ARG A 465 -0.48 -34.22 -13.56
N PHE A 466 0.22 -34.44 -12.47
CA PHE A 466 1.48 -35.17 -12.43
C PHE A 466 1.44 -36.50 -11.69
N GLY A 467 0.25 -37.05 -11.45
CA GLY A 467 0.10 -38.43 -11.00
C GLY A 467 0.54 -38.73 -9.57
N SER A 468 0.71 -37.73 -8.76
CA SER A 468 0.85 -37.92 -7.32
C SER A 468 -0.52 -37.70 -6.68
N PRO A 469 -1.16 -38.75 -6.14
CA PRO A 469 -2.10 -38.55 -5.07
C PRO A 469 -1.28 -38.20 -3.83
N ALA A 470 -0.57 -37.06 -3.86
CA ALA A 470 0.05 -36.53 -2.67
C ALA A 470 -1.07 -36.41 -1.65
N THR A 471 -1.17 -37.44 -0.82
CA THR A 471 -1.94 -37.41 0.42
C THR A 471 -3.34 -36.81 0.35
N GLY A 472 -4.19 -37.15 -0.59
CA GLY A 472 -5.66 -37.09 -0.56
C GLY A 472 -6.42 -35.92 0.09
N ILE A 473 -5.73 -34.91 0.59
CA ILE A 473 -6.32 -33.76 1.27
C ILE A 473 -5.80 -32.51 0.57
N PRO A 474 -6.63 -31.83 -0.24
CA PRO A 474 -6.30 -30.50 -0.71
C PRO A 474 -6.22 -29.59 0.51
N ILE A 475 -5.02 -29.27 0.98
CA ILE A 475 -4.85 -28.25 2.00
C ILE A 475 -4.76 -26.91 1.28
N TYR A 476 -5.88 -26.41 0.78
CA TYR A 476 -6.07 -24.99 0.71
C TYR A 476 -7.08 -24.62 1.79
N THR A 477 -6.66 -23.75 2.65
CA THR A 477 -7.52 -23.24 3.70
C THR A 477 -7.67 -21.76 3.43
N ARG A 478 -8.89 -21.32 3.36
CA ARG A 478 -9.21 -19.91 3.46
C ARG A 478 -8.62 -19.39 4.76
N LEU A 479 -7.84 -18.31 4.74
CA LEU A 479 -7.33 -17.74 5.99
C LEU A 479 -8.45 -17.33 6.96
N SER A 480 -9.66 -17.06 6.42
CA SER A 480 -10.86 -16.81 7.22
C SER A 480 -11.44 -18.05 7.90
N ASP A 481 -11.12 -19.26 7.47
CA ASP A 481 -11.64 -20.48 8.11
C ASP A 481 -11.03 -20.68 9.51
N PHE A 482 -9.97 -19.94 9.84
CA PHE A 482 -9.38 -19.87 11.19
C PHE A 482 -9.86 -18.66 12.01
N GLY A 483 -10.94 -18.01 11.62
CA GLY A 483 -11.51 -16.82 12.26
C GLY A 483 -12.26 -15.94 11.26
N SER A 484 -12.55 -14.69 11.60
CA SER A 484 -13.16 -13.74 10.66
C SER A 484 -12.23 -13.52 9.45
N GLY A 485 -12.81 -13.44 8.25
CA GLY A 485 -12.08 -13.06 7.04
C GLY A 485 -11.33 -11.75 7.27
N CYS A 486 -10.18 -11.58 6.64
CA CYS A 486 -9.46 -10.31 6.73
C CYS A 486 -9.03 -9.83 5.35
N THR A 487 -8.95 -8.51 5.19
CA THR A 487 -8.37 -7.86 4.01
C THR A 487 -7.25 -6.89 4.40
N TRP A 488 -6.23 -6.83 3.56
CA TRP A 488 -5.17 -5.81 3.60
C TRP A 488 -5.46 -4.68 2.62
N HIS A 489 -6.47 -4.85 1.77
CA HIS A 489 -6.78 -3.99 0.65
C HIS A 489 -8.16 -3.32 0.79
N GLY A 490 -8.52 -2.91 2.01
CA GLY A 490 -9.74 -2.15 2.22
C GLY A 490 -9.75 -0.84 1.42
N LEU A 491 -10.77 -0.65 0.56
CA LEU A 491 -10.94 0.49 -0.33
C LEU A 491 -12.35 1.05 -0.25
N GLY A 492 -12.53 2.32 -0.60
CA GLY A 492 -13.85 2.96 -0.57
C GLY A 492 -14.27 3.46 0.82
N GLY A 493 -15.52 3.83 0.96
CA GLY A 493 -16.09 4.52 2.13
C GLY A 493 -16.19 6.04 1.94
N MET A 494 -15.35 6.62 1.06
CA MET A 494 -15.44 8.03 0.62
C MET A 494 -15.32 8.12 -0.90
N VAL A 495 -16.12 7.30 -1.57
CA VAL A 495 -15.96 6.97 -3.00
C VAL A 495 -16.09 8.21 -3.89
N MET A 496 -15.15 8.35 -4.84
CA MET A 496 -15.16 9.37 -5.89
C MET A 496 -16.47 9.34 -6.71
N GLY A 497 -17.00 10.51 -7.06
CA GLY A 497 -18.28 10.66 -7.73
C GLY A 497 -19.50 10.36 -6.86
N ARG A 498 -19.32 10.12 -5.54
CA ARG A 498 -20.39 9.87 -4.56
C ARG A 498 -20.25 10.73 -3.30
N ALA A 499 -19.28 10.43 -2.45
CA ALA A 499 -18.96 11.22 -1.26
C ALA A 499 -17.92 12.30 -1.53
N CYS A 500 -17.17 12.15 -2.59
CA CYS A 500 -16.13 13.08 -3.04
C CYS A 500 -16.26 13.31 -4.55
N SER A 501 -15.72 14.44 -5.02
CA SER A 501 -15.46 14.65 -6.45
C SER A 501 -14.42 13.65 -6.99
N HIS A 502 -14.25 13.61 -8.29
CA HIS A 502 -13.21 12.78 -8.95
C HIS A 502 -11.78 13.30 -8.70
N GLU A 503 -11.62 14.45 -8.07
CA GLU A 503 -10.36 15.06 -7.63
C GLU A 503 -10.14 14.93 -6.12
N GLY A 504 -10.99 14.16 -5.43
CA GLY A 504 -10.88 13.88 -4.00
C GLY A 504 -11.47 14.96 -3.08
N GLN A 505 -12.05 16.04 -3.60
CA GLN A 505 -12.72 17.06 -2.76
C GLN A 505 -13.99 16.46 -2.16
N VAL A 506 -14.15 16.56 -0.85
CA VAL A 506 -15.35 16.09 -0.13
C VAL A 506 -16.55 16.96 -0.50
N ASP A 507 -17.65 16.33 -0.89
CA ASP A 507 -18.88 17.05 -1.25
C ASP A 507 -19.38 17.91 -0.09
N GLY A 508 -19.77 19.15 -0.42
CA GLY A 508 -20.16 20.16 0.57
C GLY A 508 -19.00 20.98 1.14
N TYR A 509 -17.72 20.66 0.84
CA TYR A 509 -16.56 21.36 1.37
C TYR A 509 -15.56 21.74 0.29
N SER A 510 -15.12 23.00 0.24
CA SER A 510 -14.12 23.50 -0.73
C SER A 510 -12.69 23.13 -0.34
N ASN A 511 -12.41 22.88 0.94
CA ASN A 511 -11.07 22.77 1.51
C ASN A 511 -10.85 21.47 2.31
N LEU A 512 -11.72 20.47 2.16
CA LEU A 512 -11.59 19.13 2.73
C LEU A 512 -11.45 18.12 1.59
N PHE A 513 -10.42 17.27 1.66
CA PHE A 513 -10.08 16.32 0.60
C PHE A 513 -9.83 14.92 1.17
N VAL A 514 -10.07 13.90 0.35
CA VAL A 514 -9.67 12.50 0.59
C VAL A 514 -8.70 12.10 -0.50
N VAL A 515 -7.54 11.55 -0.13
CA VAL A 515 -6.46 11.22 -1.08
C VAL A 515 -5.88 9.82 -0.85
N ASP A 516 -6.60 8.96 -0.13
CA ASP A 516 -6.17 7.59 0.18
C ASP A 516 -7.10 6.52 -0.44
N GLY A 517 -6.98 5.28 0.00
CA GLY A 517 -7.80 4.18 -0.48
C GLY A 517 -9.31 4.37 -0.27
N ALA A 518 -9.73 5.27 0.65
CA ALA A 518 -11.14 5.57 0.86
C ALA A 518 -11.80 6.20 -0.39
N LEU A 519 -11.02 6.88 -1.21
CA LEU A 519 -11.49 7.55 -2.43
C LEU A 519 -11.81 6.56 -3.56
N LEU A 520 -11.17 5.39 -3.59
CA LEU A 520 -11.31 4.41 -4.66
C LEU A 520 -12.69 3.71 -4.61
N PRO A 521 -13.19 3.19 -5.74
CA PRO A 521 -14.54 2.61 -5.84
C PRO A 521 -14.69 1.18 -5.24
N GLY A 522 -13.93 0.88 -4.18
CA GLY A 522 -13.98 -0.41 -3.46
C GLY A 522 -13.14 -1.52 -4.11
N SER A 523 -12.48 -1.23 -5.23
CA SER A 523 -11.57 -2.13 -5.93
C SER A 523 -10.49 -1.34 -6.66
N SER A 524 -9.34 -1.95 -6.89
CA SER A 524 -8.27 -1.45 -7.77
C SER A 524 -8.14 -2.29 -9.06
N ALA A 525 -9.21 -2.98 -9.45
CA ALA A 525 -9.31 -3.72 -10.70
C ALA A 525 -8.35 -4.93 -10.80
N MET A 526 -8.52 -5.88 -9.90
CA MET A 526 -7.80 -7.17 -9.84
C MET A 526 -6.28 -7.07 -9.66
N VAL A 527 -5.82 -6.02 -8.96
CA VAL A 527 -4.42 -5.84 -8.56
C VAL A 527 -4.32 -5.32 -7.12
N ASN A 528 -3.14 -5.41 -6.52
CA ASN A 528 -2.85 -4.78 -5.23
C ASN A 528 -2.90 -3.25 -5.35
N PRO A 529 -3.50 -2.52 -4.39
CA PRO A 529 -3.93 -1.14 -4.61
C PRO A 529 -2.84 -0.07 -4.43
N ALA A 530 -1.67 -0.39 -3.86
CA ALA A 530 -0.66 0.58 -3.45
C ALA A 530 -0.26 1.56 -4.56
N LEU A 531 0.05 1.04 -5.77
CA LEU A 531 0.43 1.87 -6.91
C LEU A 531 -0.74 2.74 -7.40
N THR A 532 -1.95 2.18 -7.46
CA THR A 532 -3.15 2.91 -7.90
C THR A 532 -3.54 4.01 -6.92
N ILE A 533 -3.49 3.75 -5.60
CA ILE A 533 -3.70 4.78 -4.57
C ILE A 533 -2.70 5.93 -4.77
N THR A 534 -1.42 5.60 -4.96
CA THR A 534 -0.37 6.61 -5.15
C THR A 534 -0.60 7.44 -6.42
N ALA A 535 -0.92 6.80 -7.54
CA ALA A 535 -1.15 7.48 -8.82
C ALA A 535 -2.40 8.37 -8.79
N VAL A 536 -3.49 7.90 -8.17
CA VAL A 536 -4.72 8.70 -7.99
C VAL A 536 -4.47 9.87 -7.07
N ALA A 537 -3.72 9.68 -5.97
CA ALA A 537 -3.33 10.77 -5.08
C ALA A 537 -2.47 11.83 -5.80
N GLU A 538 -1.52 11.42 -6.65
CA GLU A 538 -0.74 12.34 -7.49
C GLU A 538 -1.64 13.17 -8.41
N ARG A 539 -2.63 12.53 -9.05
CA ARG A 539 -3.60 13.22 -9.89
C ARG A 539 -4.45 14.22 -9.09
N CYS A 540 -4.96 13.82 -7.93
CA CYS A 540 -5.75 14.71 -7.08
C CYS A 540 -4.93 15.93 -6.64
N MET A 541 -3.70 15.73 -6.25
CA MET A 541 -2.82 16.81 -5.80
C MET A 541 -2.42 17.75 -6.95
N ASP A 542 -2.14 17.24 -8.15
CA ASP A 542 -1.90 18.10 -9.32
C ASP A 542 -3.13 18.98 -9.62
N ARG A 543 -4.35 18.40 -9.60
CA ARG A 543 -5.59 19.15 -9.81
C ARG A 543 -5.82 20.19 -8.70
N PHE A 544 -5.55 19.81 -7.44
CA PHE A 544 -5.64 20.72 -6.29
C PHE A 544 -4.71 21.93 -6.45
N VAL A 545 -3.44 21.70 -6.79
CA VAL A 545 -2.44 22.78 -6.95
C VAL A 545 -2.79 23.64 -8.17
N ALA A 546 -3.11 23.03 -9.32
CA ALA A 546 -3.45 23.76 -10.54
C ALA A 546 -4.67 24.67 -10.39
N ALA A 547 -5.68 24.26 -9.62
CA ALA A 547 -6.88 25.06 -9.39
C ALA A 547 -6.65 26.25 -8.44
N ARG A 548 -5.46 26.35 -7.79
CA ARG A 548 -5.13 27.35 -6.78
C ARG A 548 -3.78 28.06 -7.04
N SER A 549 -3.18 27.83 -8.22
CA SER A 549 -1.93 28.48 -8.66
C SER A 549 -2.15 29.81 -9.33
#